data_b5cca9012d31a31ab71a2c9a803c854f
#
_entry.id   b5cca9012d31a31ab71a2c9a803c854f
#
_cell.length_a   1.000
_cell.length_b   1.000
_cell.length_c   1.000
_cell.angle_alpha   90.00
_cell.angle_beta   90.00
_cell.angle_gamma   90.00
#
_symmetry.space_group_name_H-M   'P 1'
#
loop_
_entity.id
_entity.type
_entity.pdbx_description
1 polymer ?
#
loop_
_entity_poly.entity_id
_entity_poly.type
_entity_poly.pdbx_seq_one_letter_code
_entity_poly.pdbx_strand_id
1 'polypeptide(L)'
;NNDQDGKRPQSITVNLLADGKVIKSQQVTAENDWKYTFTDLPKYANGKEIVYTVTENAVEGYTTTYDKYNITNSYTPGQTSLTVTKAWDDKDNQDGKRPGSIQVQLYADGEKLGEPVTLTADNKWTHTWTGLAKKANKKDIVYTVKEVSKV
;
A
#
# COMPACT_ATOMS: atom_id res chain seq x y z
N ASN A 1 -1.99 -6.13 1.97
CA ASN A 1 -0.65 -5.61 2.30
C ASN A 1 -0.21 -5.86 3.75
N ASN A 2 -1.05 -6.52 4.56
CA ASN A 2 -0.74 -7.02 5.90
C ASN A 2 0.01 -6.01 6.80
N ASP A 3 -0.51 -4.77 6.89
CA ASP A 3 0.07 -3.68 7.70
C ASP A 3 1.48 -3.29 7.26
N GLN A 4 1.73 -3.32 5.96
CA GLN A 4 3.04 -3.03 5.36
C GLN A 4 3.66 -1.72 5.85
N ASP A 5 2.86 -0.67 6.00
CA ASP A 5 3.33 0.65 6.42
C ASP A 5 3.24 0.86 7.95
N GLY A 6 2.78 -0.13 8.69
CA GLY A 6 2.66 -0.03 10.15
C GLY A 6 1.59 0.95 10.61
N LYS A 7 0.56 1.17 9.82
CA LYS A 7 -0.52 2.14 10.10
C LYS A 7 -1.76 1.51 10.74
N ARG A 8 -1.80 0.18 10.84
CA ARG A 8 -2.96 -0.49 11.44
C ARG A 8 -3.07 -0.10 12.90
N PRO A 9 -4.26 0.37 13.36
CA PRO A 9 -4.45 0.68 14.78
C PRO A 9 -4.45 -0.59 15.62
N GLN A 10 -4.19 -0.47 16.90
CA GLN A 10 -4.23 -1.60 17.84
C GLN A 10 -5.65 -2.04 18.15
N SER A 11 -6.61 -1.13 18.05
CA SER A 11 -8.02 -1.42 18.28
C SER A 11 -8.88 -0.58 17.35
N ILE A 12 -10.10 -1.08 17.09
CA ILE A 12 -11.16 -0.34 16.43
C ILE A 12 -12.38 -0.33 17.34
N THR A 13 -13.29 0.61 17.11
CA THR A 13 -14.56 0.66 17.84
C THR A 13 -15.70 0.37 16.87
N VAL A 14 -16.45 -0.68 17.16
CA VAL A 14 -17.62 -1.09 16.40
C VAL A 14 -18.86 -0.68 17.18
N ASN A 15 -19.81 -0.05 16.49
CA ASN A 15 -21.07 0.38 17.06
C ASN A 15 -22.20 -0.52 16.57
N LEU A 16 -23.04 -0.96 17.48
CA LEU A 16 -24.29 -1.66 17.15
C LEU A 16 -25.42 -0.66 17.18
N LEU A 17 -26.21 -0.62 16.12
CA LEU A 17 -27.36 0.25 16.01
C LEU A 17 -28.65 -0.58 15.93
N ALA A 18 -29.67 -0.13 16.63
CA ALA A 18 -31.03 -0.64 16.53
C ALA A 18 -31.90 0.45 15.92
N ASP A 19 -32.48 0.17 14.76
CA ASP A 19 -33.31 1.13 14.01
C ASP A 19 -32.62 2.50 13.86
N GLY A 20 -31.30 2.46 13.57
CA GLY A 20 -30.50 3.67 13.35
C GLY A 20 -29.96 4.35 14.59
N LYS A 21 -30.20 3.82 15.79
CA LYS A 21 -29.67 4.38 17.05
C LYS A 21 -28.58 3.49 17.62
N VAL A 22 -27.47 4.07 18.02
CA VAL A 22 -26.38 3.34 18.67
C VAL A 22 -26.84 2.87 20.05
N ILE A 23 -26.82 1.56 20.27
CA ILE A 23 -27.20 0.94 21.54
C ILE A 23 -26.03 0.34 22.29
N LYS A 24 -24.96 -0.04 21.59
CA LYS A 24 -23.74 -0.58 22.20
C LYS A 24 -22.54 -0.20 21.34
N SER A 25 -21.38 -0.09 21.99
CA SER A 25 -20.09 0.09 21.32
C SER A 25 -19.09 -0.88 21.92
N GLN A 26 -18.23 -1.48 21.07
CA GLN A 26 -17.27 -2.46 21.50
C GLN A 26 -15.95 -2.27 20.83
N GLN A 27 -14.86 -2.33 21.60
CA GLN A 27 -13.51 -2.34 21.04
C GLN A 27 -13.16 -3.74 20.56
N VAL A 28 -12.53 -3.80 19.39
CA VAL A 28 -12.13 -5.05 18.75
C VAL A 28 -10.64 -4.96 18.43
N THR A 29 -9.90 -6.03 18.72
CA THR A 29 -8.44 -6.06 18.57
C THR A 29 -7.98 -7.35 17.89
N ALA A 30 -6.69 -7.44 17.58
CA ALA A 30 -6.10 -8.65 17.03
C ALA A 30 -6.20 -9.83 17.99
N GLU A 31 -6.24 -9.59 19.31
CA GLU A 31 -6.35 -10.64 20.32
C GLU A 31 -7.66 -11.44 20.19
N ASN A 32 -8.72 -10.80 19.72
CA ASN A 32 -10.00 -11.46 19.45
C ASN A 32 -10.23 -11.67 17.95
N ASP A 33 -9.16 -11.75 17.16
CA ASP A 33 -9.19 -11.96 15.71
C ASP A 33 -10.04 -10.92 14.97
N TRP A 34 -10.13 -9.68 15.50
CA TRP A 34 -10.95 -8.60 14.95
C TRP A 34 -12.42 -8.98 14.84
N LYS A 35 -12.92 -9.81 15.76
CA LYS A 35 -14.30 -10.29 15.79
C LYS A 35 -14.97 -10.00 17.11
N TYR A 36 -16.26 -9.75 17.06
CA TYR A 36 -17.10 -9.63 18.24
C TYR A 36 -18.52 -10.06 17.92
N THR A 37 -19.17 -10.74 18.85
CA THR A 37 -20.54 -11.20 18.72
C THR A 37 -21.41 -10.50 19.74
N PHE A 38 -22.44 -9.79 19.28
CA PHE A 38 -23.46 -9.21 20.13
C PHE A 38 -24.52 -10.29 20.36
N THR A 39 -24.89 -10.51 21.63
CA THR A 39 -25.85 -11.54 22.03
C THR A 39 -27.04 -10.93 22.76
N ASP A 40 -28.09 -11.70 22.94
CA ASP A 40 -29.28 -11.34 23.70
C ASP A 40 -29.96 -10.07 23.17
N LEU A 41 -29.99 -9.92 21.84
CA LEU A 41 -30.64 -8.79 21.19
C LEU A 41 -32.12 -9.10 20.99
N PRO A 42 -33.05 -8.21 21.44
CA PRO A 42 -34.48 -8.39 21.16
C PRO A 42 -34.72 -8.40 19.64
N LYS A 43 -35.64 -9.26 19.22
CA LYS A 43 -36.01 -9.32 17.80
C LYS A 43 -37.04 -8.30 17.41
N TYR A 44 -37.91 -7.93 18.36
CA TYR A 44 -39.01 -6.99 18.16
C TYR A 44 -39.07 -5.93 19.24
N ALA A 45 -39.50 -4.73 18.85
CA ALA A 45 -39.87 -3.68 19.79
C ALA A 45 -41.18 -3.03 19.32
N ASN A 46 -42.11 -2.84 20.25
CA ASN A 46 -43.42 -2.24 19.95
C ASN A 46 -44.15 -2.93 18.80
N GLY A 47 -44.04 -4.25 18.73
CA GLY A 47 -44.69 -5.07 17.69
C GLY A 47 -44.03 -5.03 16.33
N LYS A 48 -42.87 -4.38 16.19
CA LYS A 48 -42.13 -4.29 14.94
C LYS A 48 -40.78 -4.94 15.07
N GLU A 49 -40.33 -5.57 13.99
CA GLU A 49 -39.00 -6.17 13.92
C GLU A 49 -37.94 -5.07 13.97
N ILE A 50 -36.92 -5.27 14.82
CA ILE A 50 -35.81 -4.34 14.95
C ILE A 50 -34.80 -4.60 13.83
N VAL A 51 -34.37 -3.55 13.13
CA VAL A 51 -33.31 -3.62 12.13
C VAL A 51 -32.00 -3.28 12.80
N TYR A 52 -31.10 -4.27 12.93
CA TYR A 52 -29.78 -4.05 13.48
C TYR A 52 -28.77 -3.79 12.38
N THR A 53 -27.90 -2.82 12.62
CA THR A 53 -26.79 -2.48 11.73
C THR A 53 -25.54 -2.27 12.57
N VAL A 54 -24.38 -2.27 11.91
CA VAL A 54 -23.10 -1.98 12.55
C VAL A 54 -22.40 -0.86 11.80
N THR A 55 -21.69 -0.02 12.55
CA THR A 55 -20.81 1.00 12.00
C THR A 55 -19.48 0.93 12.76
N GLU A 56 -18.45 1.52 12.18
CA GLU A 56 -17.15 1.63 12.81
C GLU A 56 -16.79 3.10 12.94
N ASN A 57 -16.17 3.45 14.07
CA ASN A 57 -15.58 4.78 14.19
C ASN A 57 -14.46 4.93 13.16
N ALA A 58 -14.40 6.08 12.50
CA ALA A 58 -13.43 6.33 11.43
C ALA A 58 -12.00 5.99 11.87
N VAL A 59 -11.26 5.29 10.99
CA VAL A 59 -9.86 4.97 11.19
C VAL A 59 -9.05 5.83 10.21
N GLU A 60 -8.17 6.66 10.75
CA GLU A 60 -7.38 7.58 9.94
C GLU A 60 -6.56 6.83 8.90
N GLY A 61 -6.61 7.30 7.65
CA GLY A 61 -5.86 6.71 6.54
C GLY A 61 -6.50 5.48 5.92
N TYR A 62 -7.61 4.99 6.45
CA TYR A 62 -8.32 3.82 5.93
C TYR A 62 -9.65 4.20 5.33
N THR A 63 -10.05 3.43 4.32
CA THR A 63 -11.39 3.48 3.73
C THR A 63 -12.17 2.28 4.25
N THR A 64 -13.36 2.53 4.80
CA THR A 64 -14.19 1.48 5.40
C THR A 64 -15.32 1.10 4.46
N THR A 65 -15.50 -0.20 4.26
CA THR A 65 -16.65 -0.75 3.52
C THR A 65 -17.38 -1.77 4.39
N TYR A 66 -18.66 -1.92 4.14
CA TYR A 66 -19.54 -2.81 4.91
C TYR A 66 -20.19 -3.82 3.98
N ASP A 67 -20.20 -5.08 4.41
CA ASP A 67 -20.99 -6.16 3.78
C ASP A 67 -21.79 -6.80 4.89
N LYS A 68 -23.04 -6.34 5.07
CA LYS A 68 -23.90 -6.70 6.22
C LYS A 68 -23.18 -6.35 7.53
N TYR A 69 -22.73 -7.36 8.29
CA TYR A 69 -22.03 -7.14 9.56
C TYR A 69 -20.52 -7.31 9.44
N ASN A 70 -20.02 -7.48 8.22
CA ASN A 70 -18.58 -7.56 7.95
C ASN A 70 -18.05 -6.19 7.60
N ILE A 71 -17.00 -5.77 8.27
CA ILE A 71 -16.36 -4.46 8.08
C ILE A 71 -14.97 -4.68 7.50
N THR A 72 -14.67 -4.00 6.41
CA THR A 72 -13.36 -4.06 5.79
C THR A 72 -12.74 -2.67 5.77
N ASN A 73 -11.56 -2.55 6.37
CA ASN A 73 -10.75 -1.35 6.31
C ASN A 73 -9.62 -1.55 5.31
N SER A 74 -9.53 -0.66 4.33
CA SER A 74 -8.54 -0.72 3.26
C SER A 74 -7.59 0.46 3.35
N TYR A 75 -6.31 0.17 3.28
CA TYR A 75 -5.24 1.15 3.27
C TYR A 75 -4.36 0.94 2.03
N THR A 76 -4.10 2.02 1.31
CA THR A 76 -3.19 1.97 0.17
C THR A 76 -1.80 2.37 0.63
N PRO A 77 -0.81 1.45 0.59
CA PRO A 77 0.56 1.78 0.98
C PRO A 77 1.12 2.92 0.16
N GLY A 78 1.97 3.74 0.79
CA GLY A 78 2.66 4.83 0.12
C GLY A 78 3.54 4.33 -1.01
N GLN A 79 3.60 5.10 -2.10
CA GLN A 79 4.39 4.79 -3.28
C GLN A 79 5.33 5.93 -3.62
N THR A 80 6.41 5.59 -4.30
CA THR A 80 7.40 6.56 -4.78
C THR A 80 7.82 6.21 -6.20
N SER A 81 8.66 7.05 -6.80
CA SER A 81 9.26 6.80 -8.10
C SER A 81 10.76 7.08 -8.05
N LEU A 82 11.49 6.52 -9.00
CA LEU A 82 12.94 6.70 -9.10
C LEU A 82 13.31 6.90 -10.57
N THR A 83 14.11 7.92 -10.84
CA THR A 83 14.60 8.21 -12.18
C THR A 83 16.11 8.00 -12.23
N VAL A 84 16.58 7.27 -13.24
CA VAL A 84 18.00 7.11 -13.53
C VAL A 84 18.33 7.82 -14.85
N THR A 85 19.48 8.47 -14.90
CA THR A 85 19.99 9.10 -16.11
C THR A 85 21.46 8.74 -16.26
N LYS A 86 21.83 8.21 -17.42
CA LYS A 86 23.24 7.98 -17.75
C LYS A 86 23.82 9.26 -18.37
N ALA A 87 24.89 9.75 -17.78
CA ALA A 87 25.66 10.87 -18.33
C ALA A 87 26.91 10.34 -19.00
N TRP A 88 27.27 10.94 -20.12
CA TRP A 88 28.46 10.60 -20.87
C TRP A 88 29.46 11.71 -20.81
N ASP A 89 30.69 11.39 -20.44
CA ASP A 89 31.83 12.34 -20.49
C ASP A 89 32.81 11.85 -21.55
N ASP A 90 32.45 12.04 -22.81
CA ASP A 90 33.19 11.55 -23.98
C ASP A 90 33.23 12.60 -25.10
N LYS A 91 33.19 13.87 -24.74
CA LYS A 91 33.23 15.01 -25.70
C LYS A 91 32.21 14.85 -26.82
N ASP A 92 30.96 14.52 -26.39
CA ASP A 92 29.85 14.35 -27.30
C ASP A 92 30.06 13.23 -28.33
N ASN A 93 30.64 12.11 -27.88
CA ASN A 93 30.94 10.96 -28.70
C ASN A 93 31.91 11.27 -29.84
N GLN A 94 32.89 12.12 -29.58
CA GLN A 94 33.85 12.61 -30.60
C GLN A 94 34.53 11.45 -31.33
N ASP A 95 34.91 10.38 -30.63
CA ASP A 95 35.63 9.23 -31.21
C ASP A 95 34.69 8.10 -31.67
N GLY A 96 33.39 8.31 -31.56
CA GLY A 96 32.39 7.28 -31.93
C GLY A 96 32.45 6.01 -31.11
N LYS A 97 32.97 6.08 -29.88
CA LYS A 97 33.13 4.91 -29.00
C LYS A 97 31.93 4.64 -28.08
N ARG A 98 30.99 5.60 -28.01
CA ARG A 98 29.80 5.42 -27.16
C ARG A 98 29.00 4.25 -27.67
N PRO A 99 28.63 3.28 -26.80
CA PRO A 99 27.77 2.17 -27.21
C PRO A 99 26.36 2.68 -27.58
N GLY A 100 25.66 1.89 -28.39
CA GLY A 100 24.28 2.24 -28.79
C GLY A 100 23.27 2.08 -27.66
N SER A 101 23.60 1.30 -26.64
CA SER A 101 22.70 1.08 -25.49
C SER A 101 23.50 0.65 -24.27
N ILE A 102 22.93 0.88 -23.12
CA ILE A 102 23.39 0.30 -21.84
C ILE A 102 22.20 -0.29 -21.12
N GLN A 103 22.45 -1.17 -20.16
CA GLN A 103 21.40 -1.72 -19.29
C GLN A 103 21.64 -1.32 -17.85
N VAL A 104 20.56 -0.99 -17.16
CA VAL A 104 20.57 -0.65 -15.73
C VAL A 104 19.60 -1.55 -15.00
N GLN A 105 19.97 -1.93 -13.77
CA GLN A 105 19.16 -2.80 -12.91
C GLN A 105 18.74 -2.04 -11.65
N LEU A 106 17.45 -2.13 -11.34
CA LEU A 106 16.90 -1.59 -10.10
C LEU A 106 17.05 -2.62 -8.98
N TYR A 107 17.42 -2.16 -7.80
CA TYR A 107 17.54 -2.97 -6.59
C TYR A 107 16.68 -2.36 -5.48
N ALA A 108 16.03 -3.23 -4.72
CA ALA A 108 15.31 -2.87 -3.50
C ALA A 108 16.01 -3.57 -2.33
N ASP A 109 16.51 -2.79 -1.37
CA ASP A 109 17.27 -3.31 -0.22
C ASP A 109 18.38 -4.30 -0.63
N GLY A 110 19.05 -4.02 -1.76
CA GLY A 110 20.14 -4.84 -2.25
C GLY A 110 19.74 -6.04 -3.08
N GLU A 111 18.45 -6.28 -3.30
CA GLU A 111 17.95 -7.37 -4.13
C GLU A 111 17.42 -6.85 -5.46
N LYS A 112 17.65 -7.60 -6.54
CA LYS A 112 17.16 -7.23 -7.87
C LYS A 112 15.64 -7.14 -7.87
N LEU A 113 15.13 -6.05 -8.45
CA LEU A 113 13.71 -5.83 -8.64
C LEU A 113 13.41 -5.66 -10.12
N GLY A 114 12.65 -6.59 -10.69
CA GLY A 114 12.28 -6.59 -12.09
C GLY A 114 13.45 -6.90 -13.03
N GLU A 115 13.21 -6.69 -14.31
CA GLU A 115 14.20 -6.93 -15.36
C GLU A 115 15.07 -5.70 -15.59
N PRO A 116 16.31 -5.87 -16.12
CA PRO A 116 17.13 -4.73 -16.51
C PRO A 116 16.43 -3.87 -17.57
N VAL A 117 16.66 -2.57 -17.50
CA VAL A 117 16.09 -1.60 -18.44
C VAL A 117 17.19 -1.13 -19.37
N THR A 118 16.87 -1.02 -20.66
CA THR A 118 17.80 -0.56 -21.68
C THR A 118 17.68 0.96 -21.87
N LEU A 119 18.81 1.66 -21.77
CA LEU A 119 18.87 3.09 -22.03
C LEU A 119 19.57 3.31 -23.37
N THR A 120 19.01 4.22 -24.17
CA THR A 120 19.53 4.59 -25.50
C THR A 120 19.39 6.08 -25.71
N ALA A 121 19.95 6.59 -26.81
CA ALA A 121 19.75 7.97 -27.20
C ALA A 121 18.25 8.28 -27.44
N ASP A 122 17.47 7.32 -27.90
CA ASP A 122 16.04 7.52 -28.17
C ASP A 122 15.25 7.86 -26.91
N ASN A 123 15.60 7.28 -25.76
CA ASN A 123 14.98 7.64 -24.48
C ASN A 123 15.83 8.65 -23.68
N LYS A 124 16.76 9.32 -24.35
CA LYS A 124 17.65 10.33 -23.76
C LYS A 124 18.47 9.77 -22.60
N TRP A 125 18.78 8.48 -22.65
CA TRP A 125 19.57 7.78 -21.62
C TRP A 125 18.95 7.86 -20.23
N THR A 126 17.61 7.89 -20.17
CA THR A 126 16.89 8.01 -18.90
C THR A 126 15.74 7.00 -18.80
N HIS A 127 15.41 6.64 -17.58
CA HIS A 127 14.23 5.81 -17.28
C HIS A 127 13.69 6.15 -15.91
N THR A 128 12.36 6.10 -15.76
CA THR A 128 11.68 6.30 -14.48
C THR A 128 10.88 5.05 -14.13
N TRP A 129 11.13 4.50 -12.94
CA TRP A 129 10.29 3.46 -12.34
C TRP A 129 9.23 4.14 -11.49
N THR A 130 7.99 3.72 -11.65
CA THR A 130 6.84 4.27 -10.90
C THR A 130 6.17 3.17 -10.08
N GLY A 131 5.31 3.56 -9.15
CA GLY A 131 4.55 2.61 -8.35
C GLY A 131 5.41 1.81 -7.38
N LEU A 132 6.58 2.33 -6.99
CA LEU A 132 7.48 1.64 -6.05
C LEU A 132 6.98 1.83 -4.63
N ALA A 133 6.86 0.73 -3.86
CA ALA A 133 6.46 0.80 -2.46
C ALA A 133 7.50 1.60 -1.66
N LYS A 134 7.04 2.49 -0.77
CA LYS A 134 7.94 3.23 0.13
C LYS A 134 8.47 2.36 1.25
N LYS A 135 7.64 1.43 1.73
CA LYS A 135 7.93 0.61 2.90
C LYS A 135 7.62 -0.86 2.66
N ALA A 136 8.38 -1.71 3.32
CA ALA A 136 8.09 -3.14 3.45
C ALA A 136 8.35 -3.54 4.90
N ASN A 137 7.47 -4.37 5.48
CA ASN A 137 7.58 -4.79 6.88
C ASN A 137 7.79 -3.60 7.84
N LYS A 138 7.07 -2.50 7.59
CA LYS A 138 7.10 -1.26 8.41
C LYS A 138 8.39 -0.46 8.30
N LYS A 139 9.32 -0.86 7.43
CA LYS A 139 10.61 -0.19 7.23
C LYS A 139 10.70 0.43 5.84
N ASP A 140 11.40 1.54 5.73
CA ASP A 140 11.66 2.18 4.45
C ASP A 140 12.51 1.28 3.57
N ILE A 141 12.14 1.20 2.28
CA ILE A 141 12.90 0.46 1.28
C ILE A 141 13.96 1.39 0.70
N VAL A 142 15.20 0.91 0.65
CA VAL A 142 16.30 1.65 0.01
C VAL A 142 16.42 1.15 -1.43
N TYR A 143 16.14 2.02 -2.39
CA TYR A 143 16.26 1.70 -3.82
C TYR A 143 17.60 2.17 -4.34
N THR A 144 18.24 1.33 -5.15
CA THR A 144 19.51 1.67 -5.83
C THR A 144 19.45 1.19 -7.26
N VAL A 145 20.29 1.78 -8.11
CA VAL A 145 20.40 1.43 -9.53
C VAL A 145 21.86 1.16 -9.85
N LYS A 146 22.11 0.07 -10.60
CA LYS A 146 23.46 -0.25 -11.08
C LYS A 146 23.43 -0.49 -12.58
N GLU A 147 24.49 -0.06 -13.23
CA GLU A 147 24.72 -0.39 -14.63
C GLU A 147 25.23 -1.82 -14.73
N VAL A 148 24.60 -2.65 -15.57
CA VAL A 148 24.96 -4.06 -15.71
C VAL A 148 25.77 -4.36 -16.96
N SER A 149 25.73 -3.46 -17.96
CA SER A 149 26.56 -3.62 -19.16
C SER A 149 27.91 -2.95 -18.96
N LYS A 150 28.95 -3.56 -19.51
CA LYS A 150 30.29 -2.94 -19.52
C LYS A 150 30.38 -1.96 -20.69
N VAL A 151 31.00 -0.84 -20.45
CA VAL A 151 31.23 0.21 -21.45
C VAL A 151 32.71 0.29 -21.80
#